data_a2d3fc2ea859e1a7894e0137c8109bc9
#
_entry.id   a2d3fc2ea859e1a7894e0137c8109bc9
#
_cell.length_a   1.000
_cell.length_b   1.000
_cell.length_c   1.000
_cell.angle_alpha   90.00
_cell.angle_beta   90.00
_cell.angle_gamma   90.00
#
_symmetry.space_group_name_H-M   'P 1'
#
loop_
_entity.id
_entity.type
_entity.pdbx_description
1 polymer ?
#
loop_
_entity_poly.entity_id
_entity_poly.type
_entity_poly.pdbx_seq_one_letter_code
_entity_poly.pdbx_strand_id
1 'polypeptide(L)'
;VMGNPLLPLKPAAFAAPCPGMAADVVDANGRPVRGQVGELVIRAPWIGMTRGFWGDRQRYLDTYWSRWPGVWAHGDWAAVDEDGMWYILGRSDDTIKIAGKRLGPAEVESVLVAHPAVGEAAAIGVPDAMKGSALVCFCVLAPGVAPSEALAAELRALVATELGKPLRPKAVIFVSDLPKTRNAKVMRRVIRSAWLGEDPGDTSSLVNPEIIRELREGSPDGTQ
;
A
#
# COMPACT_ATOMS: atom_id res chain seq x y z
N VAL A 1 17.13 -3.55 3.55
CA VAL A 1 18.01 -2.38 3.31
C VAL A 1 18.15 -1.57 4.58
N MET A 2 19.20 -0.78 4.72
CA MET A 2 19.51 -0.03 5.95
C MET A 2 20.29 1.24 5.64
N GLY A 3 20.15 2.25 6.51
CA GLY A 3 21.13 3.32 6.60
C GLY A 3 22.46 2.79 7.14
N ASN A 4 23.57 3.30 6.63
CA ASN A 4 24.90 2.89 7.06
C ASN A 4 25.74 4.15 7.35
N PRO A 5 26.22 4.35 8.60
CA PRO A 5 26.98 5.56 8.95
C PRO A 5 28.34 5.68 8.26
N LEU A 6 28.82 4.61 7.64
CA LEU A 6 30.08 4.59 6.88
C LEU A 6 29.90 4.92 5.40
N LEU A 7 28.65 5.06 4.93
CA LEU A 7 28.30 5.36 3.55
C LEU A 7 27.59 6.72 3.45
N PRO A 8 27.58 7.37 2.29
CA PRO A 8 26.82 8.59 2.07
C PRO A 8 25.36 8.40 2.46
N LEU A 9 24.74 9.45 3.01
CA LEU A 9 23.32 9.50 3.34
C LEU A 9 22.57 10.39 2.35
N LYS A 10 21.39 9.96 1.95
CA LYS A 10 20.49 10.71 1.07
C LYS A 10 19.09 10.71 1.68
N PRO A 11 18.37 11.84 1.69
CA PRO A 11 17.02 11.89 2.25
C PRO A 11 16.10 10.81 1.66
N ALA A 12 15.28 10.19 2.51
CA ALA A 12 14.34 9.13 2.16
C ALA A 12 14.96 7.88 1.50
N ALA A 13 16.29 7.71 1.54
CA ALA A 13 16.99 6.57 0.95
C ALA A 13 17.70 5.71 2.00
N PHE A 14 18.01 4.49 1.60
CA PHE A 14 18.86 3.56 2.34
C PHE A 14 20.18 3.40 1.59
N ALA A 15 21.30 3.36 2.32
CA ALA A 15 22.62 3.33 1.71
C ALA A 15 22.99 1.97 1.09
N ALA A 16 22.44 0.86 1.63
CA ALA A 16 22.79 -0.49 1.18
C ALA A 16 21.79 -1.56 1.67
N PRO A 17 21.83 -2.77 1.10
CA PRO A 17 21.27 -3.95 1.75
C PRO A 17 21.91 -4.17 3.14
N CYS A 18 21.19 -4.81 4.06
CA CYS A 18 21.78 -5.24 5.32
C CYS A 18 22.95 -6.22 5.05
N PRO A 19 24.03 -6.18 5.83
CA PRO A 19 25.12 -7.12 5.67
C PRO A 19 24.65 -8.58 5.67
N GLY A 20 25.13 -9.37 4.72
CA GLY A 20 24.73 -10.77 4.56
C GLY A 20 23.40 -10.99 3.84
N MET A 21 22.71 -9.93 3.36
CA MET A 21 21.50 -10.07 2.57
C MET A 21 21.76 -9.81 1.09
N ALA A 22 21.48 -10.80 0.25
CA ALA A 22 21.55 -10.68 -1.21
C ALA A 22 20.27 -10.03 -1.77
N ALA A 23 20.00 -8.79 -1.34
CA ALA A 23 18.84 -8.04 -1.84
C ALA A 23 19.08 -7.55 -3.27
N ASP A 24 18.01 -7.51 -4.07
CA ASP A 24 18.02 -6.99 -5.43
C ASP A 24 16.67 -6.37 -5.79
N VAL A 25 16.63 -5.58 -6.86
CA VAL A 25 15.40 -5.03 -7.43
C VAL A 25 15.24 -5.60 -8.84
N VAL A 26 14.08 -6.21 -9.11
CA VAL A 26 13.84 -6.95 -10.36
C VAL A 26 12.59 -6.50 -11.10
N ASP A 27 12.59 -6.68 -12.42
CA ASP A 27 11.41 -6.50 -13.27
C ASP A 27 10.40 -7.65 -13.12
N ALA A 28 9.33 -7.62 -13.90
CA ALA A 28 8.29 -8.66 -13.89
C ALA A 28 8.81 -10.05 -14.30
N ASN A 29 9.96 -10.12 -14.99
CA ASN A 29 10.62 -11.36 -15.43
C ASN A 29 11.69 -11.85 -14.45
N GLY A 30 11.88 -11.17 -13.32
CA GLY A 30 12.90 -11.50 -12.32
C GLY A 30 14.33 -11.05 -12.72
N ARG A 31 14.48 -10.18 -13.72
CA ARG A 31 15.76 -9.63 -14.16
C ARG A 31 16.11 -8.39 -13.35
N PRO A 32 17.37 -8.22 -12.89
CA PRO A 32 17.81 -7.04 -12.17
C PRO A 32 17.57 -5.75 -12.95
N VAL A 33 17.08 -4.72 -12.24
CA VAL A 33 16.88 -3.37 -12.78
C VAL A 33 17.53 -2.31 -11.91
N ARG A 34 17.95 -1.18 -12.53
CA ARG A 34 18.50 0.00 -11.87
C ARG A 34 17.90 1.25 -12.51
N GLY A 35 17.80 2.33 -11.75
CA GLY A 35 17.20 3.59 -12.22
C GLY A 35 15.69 3.49 -12.49
N GLN A 36 15.04 2.40 -12.15
CA GLN A 36 13.61 2.17 -12.33
C GLN A 36 13.02 1.35 -11.18
N VAL A 37 11.71 1.45 -11.01
CA VAL A 37 10.97 0.73 -9.96
C VAL A 37 10.83 -0.74 -10.34
N GLY A 38 11.11 -1.63 -9.39
CA GLY A 38 10.93 -3.06 -9.52
C GLY A 38 10.53 -3.70 -8.19
N GLU A 39 10.38 -5.00 -8.18
CA GLU A 39 10.09 -5.78 -6.97
C GLU A 39 11.36 -5.99 -6.15
N LEU A 40 11.28 -5.74 -4.85
CA LEU A 40 12.34 -6.08 -3.91
C LEU A 40 12.38 -7.60 -3.73
N VAL A 41 13.54 -8.18 -3.97
CA VAL A 41 13.77 -9.63 -3.81
C VAL A 41 15.00 -9.92 -2.98
N ILE A 42 15.07 -11.12 -2.40
CA ILE A 42 16.27 -11.66 -1.76
C ILE A 42 16.68 -12.93 -2.50
N ARG A 43 17.91 -12.94 -3.02
CA ARG A 43 18.42 -13.99 -3.91
C ARG A 43 19.13 -15.14 -3.22
N ALA A 44 19.41 -14.99 -1.93
CA ALA A 44 20.08 -16.05 -1.15
C ALA A 44 19.53 -16.10 0.28
N PRO A 45 19.53 -17.26 0.92
CA PRO A 45 19.16 -17.38 2.32
C PRO A 45 20.01 -16.48 3.22
N TRP A 46 19.43 -15.97 4.31
CA TRP A 46 20.14 -15.20 5.33
C TRP A 46 19.79 -15.71 6.73
N ILE A 47 20.59 -15.33 7.74
CA ILE A 47 20.45 -15.84 9.12
C ILE A 47 19.08 -15.57 9.71
N GLY A 48 18.49 -14.39 9.48
CA GLY A 48 17.16 -13.99 9.98
C GLY A 48 15.98 -14.43 9.12
N MET A 49 16.21 -15.29 8.11
CA MET A 49 15.15 -15.75 7.22
C MET A 49 14.13 -16.61 7.97
N THR A 50 12.83 -16.27 7.86
CA THR A 50 11.78 -17.12 8.42
C THR A 50 11.73 -18.47 7.73
N ARG A 51 11.50 -19.53 8.54
CA ARG A 51 11.44 -20.92 8.04
C ARG A 51 10.06 -21.32 7.55
N GLY A 52 9.03 -20.52 7.84
CA GLY A 52 7.64 -20.80 7.47
C GLY A 52 6.66 -20.04 8.33
N PHE A 53 5.37 -20.27 8.05
CA PHE A 53 4.28 -19.89 8.93
C PHE A 53 3.92 -21.07 9.85
N TRP A 54 3.47 -20.76 11.07
CA TRP A 54 3.06 -21.80 12.01
C TRP A 54 1.87 -22.60 11.46
N GLY A 55 2.08 -23.90 11.29
CA GLY A 55 1.03 -24.80 10.79
C GLY A 55 0.61 -24.62 9.33
N ASP A 56 1.22 -23.68 8.57
CA ASP A 56 0.80 -23.36 7.19
C ASP A 56 2.00 -23.15 6.26
N ARG A 57 2.65 -24.27 5.95
CA ARG A 57 3.79 -24.27 5.03
C ARG A 57 3.42 -23.81 3.62
N GLN A 58 2.24 -24.21 3.13
CA GLN A 58 1.84 -23.90 1.77
C GLN A 58 1.66 -22.39 1.58
N ARG A 59 0.96 -21.74 2.49
CA ARG A 59 0.81 -20.28 2.47
C ARG A 59 2.15 -19.54 2.48
N TYR A 60 3.14 -20.03 3.22
CA TYR A 60 4.49 -19.46 3.22
C TYR A 60 5.15 -19.55 1.84
N LEU A 61 5.04 -20.71 1.18
CA LEU A 61 5.59 -20.92 -0.16
C LEU A 61 4.87 -20.04 -1.19
N ASP A 62 3.55 -20.01 -1.14
CA ASP A 62 2.73 -19.19 -2.05
C ASP A 62 3.00 -17.70 -1.89
N THR A 63 3.20 -17.23 -0.65
CA THR A 63 3.44 -15.81 -0.36
C THR A 63 4.80 -15.34 -0.87
N TYR A 64 5.86 -16.11 -0.67
CA TYR A 64 7.23 -15.60 -0.86
C TYR A 64 8.01 -16.28 -1.98
N TRP A 65 7.65 -17.50 -2.40
CA TRP A 65 8.47 -18.33 -3.28
C TRP A 65 7.82 -18.71 -4.60
N SER A 66 6.54 -18.39 -4.77
CA SER A 66 5.77 -18.80 -5.95
C SER A 66 6.08 -18.00 -7.20
N ARG A 67 6.59 -16.78 -7.05
CA ARG A 67 6.72 -15.83 -8.17
C ARG A 67 7.93 -16.13 -9.06
N TRP A 68 9.06 -16.45 -8.47
CA TRP A 68 10.28 -16.84 -9.19
C TRP A 68 10.97 -17.99 -8.46
N PRO A 69 11.40 -19.05 -9.18
CA PRO A 69 12.08 -20.19 -8.55
C PRO A 69 13.34 -19.79 -7.80
N GLY A 70 13.42 -20.16 -6.53
CA GLY A 70 14.61 -19.93 -5.69
C GLY A 70 14.85 -18.47 -5.30
N VAL A 71 13.90 -17.56 -5.54
CA VAL A 71 14.01 -16.15 -5.20
C VAL A 71 12.88 -15.76 -4.25
N TRP A 72 13.24 -15.18 -3.10
CA TRP A 72 12.28 -14.64 -2.14
C TRP A 72 11.70 -13.33 -2.66
N ALA A 73 10.40 -13.27 -2.95
CA ALA A 73 9.68 -12.04 -3.24
C ALA A 73 9.31 -11.34 -1.93
N HIS A 74 9.83 -10.13 -1.68
CA HIS A 74 9.59 -9.42 -0.42
C HIS A 74 8.18 -8.82 -0.32
N GLY A 75 7.61 -8.49 -1.47
CA GLY A 75 6.28 -7.85 -1.54
C GLY A 75 6.33 -6.34 -1.38
N ASP A 76 7.47 -5.71 -1.70
CA ASP A 76 7.63 -4.27 -1.73
C ASP A 76 8.17 -3.79 -3.08
N TRP A 77 7.69 -2.64 -3.53
CA TRP A 77 8.33 -1.89 -4.61
C TRP A 77 9.58 -1.20 -4.09
N ALA A 78 10.64 -1.32 -4.85
CA ALA A 78 11.91 -0.65 -4.57
C ALA A 78 12.52 -0.08 -5.85
N ALA A 79 13.43 0.85 -5.67
CA ALA A 79 14.30 1.34 -6.73
C ALA A 79 15.73 1.48 -6.20
N VAL A 80 16.71 1.37 -7.10
CA VAL A 80 18.11 1.71 -6.83
C VAL A 80 18.51 2.77 -7.84
N ASP A 81 18.93 3.95 -7.37
CA ASP A 81 19.32 5.04 -8.24
C ASP A 81 20.76 4.86 -8.78
N GLU A 82 21.22 5.82 -9.56
CA GLU A 82 22.56 5.81 -10.19
C GLU A 82 23.69 5.88 -9.15
N ASP A 83 23.43 6.46 -7.97
CA ASP A 83 24.37 6.51 -6.86
C ASP A 83 24.39 5.23 -6.02
N GLY A 84 23.54 4.24 -6.36
CA GLY A 84 23.39 2.98 -5.63
C GLY A 84 22.51 3.09 -4.38
N MET A 85 21.79 4.20 -4.18
CA MET A 85 20.88 4.39 -3.07
C MET A 85 19.57 3.65 -3.30
N TRP A 86 19.05 3.04 -2.24
CA TRP A 86 17.84 2.23 -2.24
C TRP A 86 16.64 3.01 -1.73
N TYR A 87 15.53 2.90 -2.42
CA TYR A 87 14.25 3.49 -2.04
C TYR A 87 13.21 2.40 -1.91
N ILE A 88 12.45 2.40 -0.81
CA ILE A 88 11.28 1.54 -0.62
C ILE A 88 10.04 2.39 -0.89
N LEU A 89 9.25 1.99 -1.89
CA LEU A 89 8.17 2.79 -2.45
C LEU A 89 6.77 2.29 -2.05
N GLY A 90 6.72 1.34 -1.11
CA GLY A 90 5.49 0.77 -0.59
C GLY A 90 5.28 -0.69 -0.99
N ARG A 91 4.13 -1.24 -0.60
CA ARG A 91 3.80 -2.65 -0.87
C ARG A 91 3.46 -2.87 -2.33
N SER A 92 3.96 -3.97 -2.89
CA SER A 92 3.66 -4.35 -4.27
C SER A 92 2.29 -5.04 -4.41
N ASP A 93 1.82 -5.68 -3.34
CA ASP A 93 0.50 -6.30 -3.23
C ASP A 93 -0.63 -5.27 -3.00
N ASP A 94 -0.33 -4.10 -2.42
CA ASP A 94 -1.26 -2.99 -2.25
C ASP A 94 -1.36 -2.08 -3.49
N THR A 95 -0.58 -2.34 -4.54
CA THR A 95 -0.51 -1.48 -5.72
C THR A 95 -1.84 -1.43 -6.48
N ILE A 96 -2.31 -0.22 -6.72
CA ILE A 96 -3.52 0.06 -7.50
C ILE A 96 -3.12 0.27 -8.97
N LYS A 97 -3.74 -0.47 -9.89
CA LYS A 97 -3.49 -0.34 -11.33
C LYS A 97 -4.65 0.42 -11.99
N ILE A 98 -4.45 1.68 -12.32
CA ILE A 98 -5.46 2.54 -12.94
C ILE A 98 -5.00 2.99 -14.32
N ALA A 99 -5.74 2.64 -15.37
CA ALA A 99 -5.45 3.05 -16.74
C ALA A 99 -3.97 2.78 -17.15
N GLY A 100 -3.44 1.62 -16.75
CA GLY A 100 -2.06 1.20 -17.05
C GLY A 100 -0.97 1.79 -16.15
N LYS A 101 -1.29 2.77 -15.30
CA LYS A 101 -0.37 3.30 -14.30
C LYS A 101 -0.43 2.46 -13.02
N ARG A 102 0.73 2.28 -12.39
CA ARG A 102 0.84 1.70 -11.04
C ARG A 102 0.91 2.84 -10.04
N LEU A 103 0.08 2.78 -9.01
CA LEU A 103 -0.04 3.79 -7.96
C LEU A 103 0.09 3.12 -6.61
N GLY A 104 1.00 3.59 -5.78
CA GLY A 104 1.08 3.21 -4.37
C GLY A 104 -0.02 3.91 -3.56
N PRO A 105 -0.79 3.20 -2.72
CA PRO A 105 -1.78 3.86 -1.84
C PRO A 105 -1.20 5.02 -1.05
N ALA A 106 0.04 4.87 -0.55
CA ALA A 106 0.72 5.90 0.23
C ALA A 106 0.91 7.23 -0.51
N GLU A 107 1.05 7.22 -1.85
CA GLU A 107 1.15 8.45 -2.65
C GLU A 107 -0.14 9.27 -2.57
N VAL A 108 -1.27 8.60 -2.71
CA VAL A 108 -2.61 9.23 -2.61
C VAL A 108 -2.88 9.71 -1.18
N GLU A 109 -2.58 8.86 -0.20
CA GLU A 109 -2.77 9.15 1.22
C GLU A 109 -1.97 10.38 1.65
N SER A 110 -0.72 10.51 1.18
CA SER A 110 0.13 11.67 1.44
C SER A 110 -0.47 12.98 0.88
N VAL A 111 -1.05 12.93 -0.31
CA VAL A 111 -1.73 14.08 -0.91
C VAL A 111 -2.97 14.46 -0.09
N LEU A 112 -3.77 13.49 0.35
CA LEU A 112 -4.97 13.74 1.14
C LEU A 112 -4.65 14.29 2.53
N VAL A 113 -3.67 13.72 3.22
CA VAL A 113 -3.25 14.15 4.57
C VAL A 113 -2.56 15.52 4.55
N ALA A 114 -2.02 15.97 3.42
CA ALA A 114 -1.53 17.34 3.27
C ALA A 114 -2.66 18.40 3.33
N HIS A 115 -3.91 17.99 3.14
CA HIS A 115 -5.05 18.89 3.27
C HIS A 115 -5.42 19.10 4.75
N PRO A 116 -5.60 20.37 5.22
CA PRO A 116 -5.78 20.68 6.65
C PRO A 116 -7.05 20.06 7.28
N ALA A 117 -8.04 19.72 6.47
CA ALA A 117 -9.26 19.06 6.93
C ALA A 117 -9.10 17.55 7.16
N VAL A 118 -7.98 16.93 6.77
CA VAL A 118 -7.79 15.47 6.82
C VAL A 118 -6.76 15.11 7.88
N GLY A 119 -7.17 14.34 8.87
CA GLY A 119 -6.28 13.80 9.90
C GLY A 119 -5.58 12.51 9.47
N GLU A 120 -6.34 11.58 8.88
CA GLU A 120 -5.81 10.31 8.37
C GLU A 120 -6.50 9.95 7.04
N ALA A 121 -5.79 9.20 6.20
CA ALA A 121 -6.36 8.71 4.95
C ALA A 121 -5.92 7.27 4.66
N ALA A 122 -6.79 6.54 3.94
CA ALA A 122 -6.47 5.26 3.34
C ALA A 122 -7.02 5.20 1.91
N ALA A 123 -6.25 4.62 1.00
CA ALA A 123 -6.62 4.49 -0.40
C ALA A 123 -6.64 3.03 -0.83
N ILE A 124 -7.69 2.62 -1.55
CA ILE A 124 -7.83 1.27 -2.10
C ILE A 124 -8.18 1.30 -3.58
N GLY A 125 -7.78 0.26 -4.29
CA GLY A 125 -8.23 -0.03 -5.64
C GLY A 125 -9.45 -0.96 -5.61
N VAL A 126 -10.51 -0.58 -6.30
CA VAL A 126 -11.69 -1.42 -6.47
C VAL A 126 -11.87 -1.76 -7.96
N PRO A 127 -12.49 -2.89 -8.32
CA PRO A 127 -12.72 -3.23 -9.73
C PRO A 127 -13.50 -2.14 -10.45
N ASP A 128 -13.08 -1.84 -11.69
CA ASP A 128 -13.74 -0.90 -12.58
C ASP A 128 -13.71 -1.43 -14.01
N ALA A 129 -14.87 -1.50 -14.66
CA ALA A 129 -15.02 -2.11 -15.98
C ALA A 129 -14.25 -1.38 -17.08
N MET A 130 -14.04 -0.06 -16.94
CA MET A 130 -13.37 0.74 -17.97
C MET A 130 -11.87 0.93 -17.73
N LYS A 131 -11.45 1.03 -16.45
CA LYS A 131 -10.09 1.39 -16.06
C LYS A 131 -9.31 0.23 -15.46
N GLY A 132 -9.93 -0.96 -15.34
CA GLY A 132 -9.41 -2.11 -14.60
C GLY A 132 -9.56 -1.93 -13.08
N SER A 133 -9.19 -0.78 -12.55
CA SER A 133 -9.45 -0.38 -11.17
C SER A 133 -9.81 1.10 -11.07
N ALA A 134 -10.65 1.43 -10.11
CA ALA A 134 -10.93 2.79 -9.66
C ALA A 134 -10.38 3.02 -8.25
N LEU A 135 -10.00 4.25 -7.97
CA LEU A 135 -9.51 4.66 -6.67
C LEU A 135 -10.69 5.04 -5.76
N VAL A 136 -10.73 4.50 -4.56
CA VAL A 136 -11.63 4.91 -3.48
C VAL A 136 -10.77 5.29 -2.27
N CYS A 137 -11.07 6.44 -1.68
CA CYS A 137 -10.33 6.97 -0.55
C CYS A 137 -11.24 7.06 0.68
N PHE A 138 -10.69 6.74 1.83
CA PHE A 138 -11.35 6.85 3.14
C PHE A 138 -10.57 7.87 3.95
N CYS A 139 -11.25 8.88 4.49
CA CYS A 139 -10.63 9.97 5.24
C CYS A 139 -11.24 10.09 6.62
N VAL A 140 -10.39 10.13 7.64
CA VAL A 140 -10.74 10.59 8.97
C VAL A 140 -10.49 12.10 9.00
N LEU A 141 -11.50 12.88 9.32
CA LEU A 141 -11.39 14.33 9.32
C LEU A 141 -10.64 14.85 10.56
N ALA A 142 -10.01 16.00 10.41
CA ALA A 142 -9.38 16.70 11.52
C ALA A 142 -10.45 17.12 12.56
N PRO A 143 -10.09 17.26 13.86
CA PRO A 143 -11.03 17.67 14.89
C PRO A 143 -11.75 18.98 14.55
N GLY A 144 -13.07 18.99 14.69
CA GLY A 144 -13.91 20.17 14.42
C GLY A 144 -14.31 20.36 12.94
N VAL A 145 -13.84 19.51 12.03
CA VAL A 145 -14.26 19.53 10.62
C VAL A 145 -15.48 18.63 10.42
N ALA A 146 -16.52 19.14 9.79
CA ALA A 146 -17.71 18.37 9.45
C ALA A 146 -17.61 17.78 8.04
N PRO A 147 -18.10 16.54 7.82
CA PRO A 147 -18.15 15.95 6.48
C PRO A 147 -19.12 16.70 5.59
N SER A 148 -18.75 16.88 4.30
CA SER A 148 -19.63 17.48 3.29
C SER A 148 -19.26 16.99 1.89
N GLU A 149 -20.24 16.97 0.98
CA GLU A 149 -19.97 16.62 -0.44
C GLU A 149 -19.04 17.64 -1.11
N ALA A 150 -19.09 18.91 -0.70
CA ALA A 150 -18.17 19.93 -1.18
C ALA A 150 -16.70 19.58 -0.84
N LEU A 151 -16.42 19.18 0.41
CA LEU A 151 -15.10 18.74 0.83
C LEU A 151 -14.67 17.46 0.11
N ALA A 152 -15.58 16.49 -0.08
CA ALA A 152 -15.28 15.29 -0.84
C ALA A 152 -14.91 15.61 -2.30
N ALA A 153 -15.62 16.57 -2.92
CA ALA A 153 -15.32 17.02 -4.29
C ALA A 153 -13.96 17.74 -4.37
N GLU A 154 -13.63 18.55 -3.36
CA GLU A 154 -12.34 19.26 -3.22
C GLU A 154 -11.18 18.26 -3.10
N LEU A 155 -11.29 17.27 -2.21
CA LEU A 155 -10.26 16.24 -2.03
C LEU A 155 -10.08 15.40 -3.30
N ARG A 156 -11.15 15.07 -4.02
CA ARG A 156 -11.06 14.40 -5.34
C ARG A 156 -10.34 15.25 -6.37
N ALA A 157 -10.58 16.56 -6.36
CA ALA A 157 -9.91 17.49 -7.26
C ALA A 157 -8.44 17.66 -6.90
N LEU A 158 -8.10 17.72 -5.61
CA LEU A 158 -6.73 17.80 -5.11
C LEU A 158 -5.90 16.60 -5.61
N VAL A 159 -6.37 15.37 -5.43
CA VAL A 159 -5.68 14.18 -5.94
C VAL A 159 -5.51 14.22 -7.45
N ALA A 160 -6.52 14.68 -8.19
CA ALA A 160 -6.45 14.80 -9.65
C ALA A 160 -5.46 15.87 -10.11
N THR A 161 -5.26 16.93 -9.33
CA THR A 161 -4.29 18.00 -9.62
C THR A 161 -2.86 17.51 -9.36
N GLU A 162 -2.62 16.89 -8.20
CA GLU A 162 -1.28 16.47 -7.77
C GLU A 162 -0.78 15.22 -8.51
N LEU A 163 -1.64 14.22 -8.72
CA LEU A 163 -1.25 12.93 -9.30
C LEU A 163 -1.71 12.74 -10.75
N GLY A 164 -2.57 13.62 -11.24
CA GLY A 164 -3.10 13.62 -12.60
C GLY A 164 -4.55 13.15 -12.71
N LYS A 165 -5.26 13.69 -13.69
CA LYS A 165 -6.69 13.46 -13.94
C LYS A 165 -7.13 11.97 -13.98
N PRO A 166 -6.36 11.03 -14.58
CA PRO A 166 -6.73 9.61 -14.58
C PRO A 166 -6.85 9.00 -13.19
N LEU A 167 -6.11 9.56 -12.20
CA LEU A 167 -6.04 9.08 -10.83
C LEU A 167 -7.05 9.77 -9.89
N ARG A 168 -7.96 10.57 -10.43
CA ARG A 168 -9.05 11.17 -9.66
C ARG A 168 -9.86 10.09 -8.96
N PRO A 169 -10.03 10.14 -7.62
CA PRO A 169 -10.81 9.16 -6.88
C PRO A 169 -12.26 9.09 -7.39
N LYS A 170 -12.79 7.87 -7.51
CA LYS A 170 -14.21 7.62 -7.79
C LYS A 170 -15.08 8.12 -6.62
N ALA A 171 -14.59 7.86 -5.39
CA ALA A 171 -15.25 8.30 -4.17
C ALA A 171 -14.21 8.70 -3.11
N VAL A 172 -14.61 9.65 -2.26
CA VAL A 172 -13.97 9.97 -0.97
C VAL A 172 -15.04 9.80 0.09
N ILE A 173 -14.79 8.90 1.02
CA ILE A 173 -15.71 8.51 2.09
C ILE A 173 -15.13 9.02 3.40
N PHE A 174 -15.93 9.70 4.19
CA PHE A 174 -15.56 10.12 5.53
C PHE A 174 -15.95 9.04 6.53
N VAL A 175 -15.00 8.67 7.40
CA VAL A 175 -15.15 7.63 8.40
C VAL A 175 -14.67 8.14 9.75
N SER A 176 -15.18 7.53 10.83
CA SER A 176 -14.81 7.91 12.19
C SER A 176 -13.38 7.49 12.56
N ASP A 177 -12.90 6.36 12.00
CA ASP A 177 -11.55 5.83 12.16
C ASP A 177 -11.19 4.92 10.97
N LEU A 178 -9.94 4.46 10.89
CA LEU A 178 -9.49 3.45 9.94
C LEU A 178 -9.22 2.12 10.68
N PRO A 179 -9.44 0.94 10.04
CA PRO A 179 -9.10 -0.34 10.66
C PRO A 179 -7.58 -0.44 10.84
N LYS A 180 -7.15 -0.64 12.08
CA LYS A 180 -5.73 -0.61 12.48
C LYS A 180 -5.34 -1.84 13.27
N THR A 181 -4.08 -2.25 13.12
CA THR A 181 -3.43 -3.19 14.03
C THR A 181 -3.02 -2.48 15.33
N ARG A 182 -2.63 -3.27 16.37
CA ARG A 182 -2.08 -2.74 17.65
C ARG A 182 -0.89 -1.79 17.46
N ASN A 183 -0.17 -1.89 16.36
CA ASN A 183 0.95 -1.00 16.01
C ASN A 183 0.51 0.16 15.12
N ALA A 184 -0.77 0.53 15.15
CA ALA A 184 -1.37 1.61 14.36
C ALA A 184 -1.19 1.48 12.83
N LYS A 185 -0.91 0.26 12.31
CA LYS A 185 -0.83 0.02 10.88
C LYS A 185 -2.22 -0.14 10.29
N VAL A 186 -2.58 0.69 9.31
CA VAL A 186 -3.85 0.61 8.58
C VAL A 186 -3.95 -0.70 7.80
N MET A 187 -5.07 -1.39 7.95
CA MET A 187 -5.36 -2.67 7.30
C MET A 187 -6.19 -2.46 6.03
N ARG A 188 -5.55 -2.00 4.93
CA ARG A 188 -6.22 -1.72 3.65
C ARG A 188 -6.98 -2.92 3.09
N ARG A 189 -6.50 -4.13 3.35
CA ARG A 189 -7.22 -5.37 2.99
C ARG A 189 -8.60 -5.40 3.61
N VAL A 190 -8.73 -5.05 4.89
CA VAL A 190 -10.01 -5.02 5.61
C VAL A 190 -10.93 -3.95 5.03
N ILE A 191 -10.39 -2.75 4.74
CA ILE A 191 -11.13 -1.67 4.09
C ILE A 191 -11.70 -2.15 2.74
N ARG A 192 -10.85 -2.75 1.91
CA ARG A 192 -11.25 -3.23 0.58
C ARG A 192 -12.31 -4.31 0.66
N SER A 193 -12.12 -5.31 1.51
CA SER A 193 -13.10 -6.40 1.67
C SER A 193 -14.43 -5.88 2.22
N ALA A 194 -14.40 -4.96 3.21
CA ALA A 194 -15.62 -4.35 3.74
C ALA A 194 -16.38 -3.58 2.65
N TRP A 195 -15.66 -2.78 1.84
CA TRP A 195 -16.23 -2.00 0.75
C TRP A 195 -16.86 -2.87 -0.36
N LEU A 196 -16.25 -4.01 -0.67
CA LEU A 196 -16.72 -4.94 -1.71
C LEU A 196 -17.74 -5.96 -1.20
N GLY A 197 -18.12 -5.90 0.09
CA GLY A 197 -19.01 -6.89 0.69
C GLY A 197 -18.37 -8.27 0.83
N GLU A 198 -17.04 -8.38 0.70
CA GLU A 198 -16.28 -9.62 0.81
C GLU A 198 -15.95 -9.95 2.28
N ASP A 199 -15.57 -11.20 2.54
CA ASP A 199 -15.05 -11.60 3.85
C ASP A 199 -13.68 -10.94 4.09
N PRO A 200 -13.49 -10.16 5.16
CA PRO A 200 -12.21 -9.57 5.48
C PRO A 200 -11.13 -10.58 5.92
N GLY A 201 -11.48 -11.85 6.08
CA GLY A 201 -10.58 -12.90 6.56
C GLY A 201 -10.14 -12.68 8.02
N ASP A 202 -8.89 -13.05 8.33
CA ASP A 202 -8.35 -12.91 9.69
C ASP A 202 -8.28 -11.44 10.14
N THR A 203 -9.11 -11.10 11.13
CA THR A 203 -9.18 -9.78 11.77
C THR A 203 -8.67 -9.78 13.23
N SER A 204 -8.03 -10.85 13.69
CA SER A 204 -7.59 -11.03 15.08
C SER A 204 -6.61 -9.97 15.57
N SER A 205 -5.89 -9.33 14.64
CA SER A 205 -4.97 -8.23 14.94
C SER A 205 -5.62 -6.84 14.94
N LEU A 206 -6.91 -6.74 14.57
CA LEU A 206 -7.64 -5.48 14.49
C LEU A 206 -8.03 -4.99 15.89
N VAL A 207 -7.76 -3.71 16.18
CA VAL A 207 -8.07 -3.10 17.49
C VAL A 207 -9.45 -2.47 17.55
N ASN A 208 -10.06 -2.14 16.38
CA ASN A 208 -11.34 -1.46 16.23
C ASN A 208 -12.25 -2.19 15.22
N PRO A 209 -12.72 -3.42 15.52
CA PRO A 209 -13.50 -4.24 14.58
C PRO A 209 -14.86 -3.62 14.23
N GLU A 210 -15.41 -2.74 15.05
CA GLU A 210 -16.66 -2.01 14.83
C GLU A 210 -16.65 -1.16 13.58
N ILE A 211 -15.49 -0.68 13.15
CA ILE A 211 -15.32 0.16 11.95
C ILE A 211 -15.70 -0.58 10.65
N ILE A 212 -15.64 -1.91 10.65
CA ILE A 212 -16.01 -2.72 9.47
C ILE A 212 -17.46 -2.45 9.04
N ARG A 213 -18.36 -2.25 9.99
CA ARG A 213 -19.77 -1.96 9.71
C ARG A 213 -19.91 -0.60 9.02
N GLU A 214 -19.26 0.44 9.56
CA GLU A 214 -19.27 1.79 8.97
C GLU A 214 -18.72 1.79 7.53
N LEU A 215 -17.64 1.06 7.30
CA LEU A 215 -17.04 0.91 5.96
C LEU A 215 -17.99 0.25 4.95
N ARG A 216 -18.81 -0.71 5.40
CA ARG A 216 -19.84 -1.36 4.56
C ARG A 216 -21.00 -0.44 4.25
N GLU A 217 -21.49 0.31 5.25
CA GLU A 217 -22.60 1.26 5.08
C GLU A 217 -22.25 2.38 4.11
N GLY A 218 -20.99 2.78 4.01
CA GLY A 218 -20.48 3.75 3.03
C GLY A 218 -20.36 3.22 1.60
N SER A 219 -20.53 1.92 1.37
CA SER A 219 -20.43 1.29 0.05
C SER A 219 -21.70 1.55 -0.80
N PRO A 220 -21.57 1.73 -2.13
CA PRO A 220 -22.73 1.86 -3.04
C PRO A 220 -23.65 0.63 -3.01
N ASP A 221 -23.12 -0.55 -2.67
CA ASP A 221 -23.86 -1.81 -2.59
C ASP A 221 -24.34 -2.13 -1.15
N GLY A 222 -24.00 -1.29 -0.17
CA GLY A 222 -24.33 -1.47 1.25
C GLY A 222 -25.76 -1.16 1.66
N THR A 223 -26.64 -0.86 0.70
CA THR A 223 -28.07 -0.52 0.95
C THR A 223 -29.02 -1.64 0.54
N GLN A 224 -28.63 -2.91 0.70
CA GLN A 224 -29.55 -4.04 0.60
C GLN A 224 -29.62 -4.84 1.89
#